data_2380aebfa8cb687576c7b44c26329f88
#
_entry.id   2380aebfa8cb687576c7b44c26329f88
#
_cell.length_a   1.000
_cell.length_b   1.000
_cell.length_c   1.000
_cell.angle_alpha   90.00
_cell.angle_beta   90.00
_cell.angle_gamma   90.00
#
_symmetry.space_group_name_H-M   'P 1'
#
loop_
_entity.id
_entity.type
_entity.pdbx_description
1 polymer ?
#
loop_
_entity_poly.entity_id
_entity_poly.type
_entity_poly.pdbx_seq_one_letter_code
_entity_poly.pdbx_strand_id
1 'polypeptide(L)'
;NQNNASSSDWLIEKCINYGTIYCYNSHYSGGIMGQWTGTGGTIQNCRNYGNLQTTFAANWVGASGGIVAQLYHANENNEYNIISCENYGSIYKSAGSGGSGANDSAGILGNITTYQVSNVSNANRFTVRILDCMNGPGVSIYSNSMASGIFGFLSCDNAYDNAIIKSTPNVKMQIERCRNYARYLFGNSFVGGIFGARYDGWSNNTIVNDCYSPSFGNQD
;
A
#
# COMPACT_ATOMS: atom_id res chain seq x y z
N ASN A 1 0.67 13.82 -34.47
CA ASN A 1 -0.04 14.57 -33.45
C ASN A 1 -0.32 13.64 -32.28
N GLN A 2 0.61 13.55 -31.34
CA GLN A 2 0.35 12.94 -30.04
C GLN A 2 -0.44 13.97 -29.24
N ASN A 3 -1.72 13.70 -29.02
CA ASN A 3 -2.49 14.41 -28.04
C ASN A 3 -1.88 14.10 -26.67
N ASN A 4 -1.07 15.00 -26.15
CA ASN A 4 -0.76 15.03 -24.73
C ASN A 4 -2.08 15.33 -24.01
N ALA A 5 -2.82 14.29 -23.69
CA ALA A 5 -3.86 14.40 -22.69
C ALA A 5 -3.14 14.80 -21.40
N SER A 6 -3.30 16.04 -20.99
CA SER A 6 -2.87 16.50 -19.69
C SER A 6 -3.43 15.53 -18.66
N SER A 7 -2.55 14.87 -17.90
CA SER A 7 -2.96 14.09 -16.75
C SER A 7 -3.79 15.02 -15.87
N SER A 8 -5.10 14.81 -15.81
CA SER A 8 -5.93 15.52 -14.86
C SER A 8 -5.56 14.98 -13.48
N ASP A 9 -4.67 15.66 -12.80
CA ASP A 9 -4.35 15.37 -11.43
C ASP A 9 -5.62 15.56 -10.60
N TRP A 10 -6.17 14.46 -10.12
CA TRP A 10 -7.32 14.51 -9.23
C TRP A 10 -6.88 14.63 -7.76
N LEU A 11 -7.77 15.15 -6.95
CA LEU A 11 -7.53 15.42 -5.54
C LEU A 11 -8.65 14.86 -4.67
N ILE A 12 -8.26 14.06 -3.66
CA ILE A 12 -9.10 13.72 -2.51
C ILE A 12 -8.51 14.44 -1.30
N GLU A 13 -9.28 15.32 -0.69
CA GLU A 13 -8.80 16.14 0.41
C GLU A 13 -9.78 16.18 1.57
N LYS A 14 -9.23 16.15 2.80
CA LYS A 14 -9.98 16.35 4.05
C LYS A 14 -11.15 15.38 4.25
N CYS A 15 -11.05 14.18 3.67
CA CYS A 15 -12.04 13.15 3.85
C CYS A 15 -11.82 12.41 5.17
N ILE A 16 -12.91 12.08 5.85
CA ILE A 16 -12.86 11.39 7.14
C ILE A 16 -13.78 10.17 7.10
N ASN A 17 -13.25 9.00 7.46
CA ASN A 17 -14.02 7.80 7.67
C ASN A 17 -14.12 7.48 9.17
N TYR A 18 -15.33 7.37 9.71
CA TYR A 18 -15.58 6.90 11.08
C TYR A 18 -16.19 5.48 11.10
N GLY A 19 -16.69 5.03 9.97
CA GLY A 19 -17.41 3.75 9.88
C GLY A 19 -16.48 2.56 9.74
N THR A 20 -16.78 1.45 10.40
CA THR A 20 -16.10 0.19 10.15
C THR A 20 -16.41 -0.31 8.74
N ILE A 21 -15.39 -0.71 8.00
CA ILE A 21 -15.51 -1.27 6.66
C ILE A 21 -15.37 -2.78 6.76
N TYR A 22 -16.42 -3.49 6.36
CA TYR A 22 -16.43 -4.95 6.25
C TYR A 22 -16.29 -5.36 4.79
N CYS A 23 -15.20 -6.05 4.47
CA CYS A 23 -14.95 -6.60 3.14
C CYS A 23 -15.07 -8.12 3.18
N TYR A 24 -16.13 -8.65 2.56
CA TYR A 24 -16.35 -10.07 2.44
C TYR A 24 -15.95 -10.55 1.04
N ASN A 25 -15.05 -11.52 0.96
CA ASN A 25 -14.54 -12.06 -0.31
C ASN A 25 -13.99 -10.97 -1.26
N SER A 26 -13.44 -9.89 -0.71
CA SER A 26 -12.90 -8.78 -1.48
C SER A 26 -11.38 -8.71 -1.40
N HIS A 27 -10.78 -8.20 -2.46
CA HIS A 27 -9.32 -8.11 -2.56
C HIS A 27 -8.75 -6.90 -1.83
N TYR A 28 -9.48 -5.77 -1.84
CA TYR A 28 -8.89 -4.48 -1.42
C TYR A 28 -9.84 -3.72 -0.50
N SER A 29 -9.36 -3.36 0.68
CA SER A 29 -10.10 -2.56 1.64
C SER A 29 -9.27 -1.38 2.13
N GLY A 30 -9.69 -0.17 1.80
CA GLY A 30 -9.03 1.06 2.23
C GLY A 30 -9.97 1.95 3.03
N GLY A 31 -9.44 2.61 4.04
CA GLY A 31 -10.23 3.52 4.87
C GLY A 31 -10.76 4.73 4.10
N ILE A 32 -10.03 5.19 3.09
CA ILE A 32 -10.40 6.28 2.18
C ILE A 32 -10.58 5.76 0.76
N MET A 33 -9.67 4.91 0.27
CA MET A 33 -9.71 4.38 -1.08
C MET A 33 -9.34 2.90 -1.13
N GLY A 34 -10.20 2.07 -1.71
CA GLY A 34 -9.92 0.63 -1.88
C GLY A 34 -8.85 0.36 -2.93
N GLN A 35 -8.99 0.91 -4.11
CA GLN A 35 -8.02 0.73 -5.19
C GLN A 35 -7.83 2.01 -6.00
N TRP A 36 -6.59 2.37 -6.23
CA TRP A 36 -6.19 3.49 -7.06
C TRP A 36 -5.63 2.97 -8.38
N THR A 37 -6.32 3.24 -9.47
CA THR A 37 -5.93 2.76 -10.80
C THR A 37 -5.70 3.93 -11.77
N GLY A 38 -4.76 3.77 -12.68
CA GLY A 38 -4.60 4.66 -13.83
C GLY A 38 -3.79 5.91 -13.55
N THR A 39 -4.39 7.08 -13.66
CA THR A 39 -3.70 8.38 -13.62
C THR A 39 -3.21 8.74 -12.22
N GLY A 40 -2.16 9.57 -12.16
CA GLY A 40 -1.65 10.16 -10.94
C GLY A 40 -2.65 11.07 -10.23
N GLY A 41 -2.28 11.55 -9.06
CA GLY A 41 -3.11 12.45 -8.25
C GLY A 41 -2.64 12.54 -6.82
N THR A 42 -3.49 13.13 -5.97
CA THR A 42 -3.15 13.38 -4.57
C THR A 42 -4.30 13.01 -3.63
N ILE A 43 -3.96 12.29 -2.57
CA ILE A 43 -4.82 12.09 -1.39
C ILE A 43 -4.13 12.81 -0.24
N GLN A 44 -4.78 13.83 0.34
CA GLN A 44 -4.15 14.62 1.39
C GLN A 44 -5.10 14.99 2.54
N ASN A 45 -4.51 15.14 3.73
CA ASN A 45 -5.23 15.58 4.92
C ASN A 45 -6.45 14.69 5.25
N CYS A 46 -6.42 13.42 4.87
CA CYS A 46 -7.51 12.48 5.10
C CYS A 46 -7.28 11.68 6.38
N ARG A 47 -8.37 11.26 7.03
CA ARG A 47 -8.31 10.51 8.28
C ARG A 47 -9.21 9.29 8.25
N ASN A 48 -8.68 8.17 8.70
CA ASN A 48 -9.46 6.97 8.94
C ASN A 48 -9.51 6.65 10.43
N TYR A 49 -10.70 6.67 11.02
CA TYR A 49 -10.97 6.21 12.39
C TYR A 49 -11.68 4.85 12.41
N GLY A 50 -12.23 4.44 11.26
CA GLY A 50 -12.97 3.20 11.14
C GLY A 50 -12.05 1.98 11.03
N ASN A 51 -12.44 0.89 11.64
CA ASN A 51 -11.74 -0.37 11.51
C ASN A 51 -11.95 -0.99 10.12
N LEU A 52 -10.95 -1.70 9.62
CA LEU A 52 -11.05 -2.50 8.41
C LEU A 52 -11.08 -3.97 8.80
N GLN A 53 -12.14 -4.67 8.41
CA GLN A 53 -12.29 -6.11 8.66
C GLN A 53 -12.46 -6.81 7.32
N THR A 54 -11.44 -7.52 6.89
CA THR A 54 -11.40 -8.18 5.59
C THR A 54 -11.26 -9.68 5.77
N THR A 55 -12.20 -10.43 5.19
CA THR A 55 -12.16 -11.88 5.13
C THR A 55 -11.96 -12.33 3.69
N PHE A 56 -11.00 -13.20 3.44
CA PHE A 56 -10.66 -13.69 2.11
C PHE A 56 -11.30 -15.03 1.79
N ALA A 57 -11.86 -15.17 0.61
CA ALA A 57 -12.02 -16.48 -0.01
C ALA A 57 -10.68 -16.91 -0.64
N ALA A 58 -10.40 -18.21 -0.58
CA ALA A 58 -9.14 -18.85 -0.97
C ALA A 58 -8.49 -18.31 -2.26
N ASN A 59 -7.16 -18.25 -2.27
CA ASN A 59 -6.26 -18.16 -3.43
C ASN A 59 -6.04 -16.80 -4.13
N TRP A 60 -6.45 -15.68 -3.59
CA TRP A 60 -6.22 -14.39 -4.22
C TRP A 60 -5.28 -13.47 -3.41
N VAL A 61 -4.47 -12.70 -4.10
CA VAL A 61 -3.64 -11.64 -3.51
C VAL A 61 -4.53 -10.45 -3.20
N GLY A 62 -4.39 -9.89 -2.02
CA GLY A 62 -5.18 -8.72 -1.65
C GLY A 62 -4.45 -7.79 -0.70
N ALA A 63 -4.90 -6.55 -0.61
CA ALA A 63 -4.30 -5.57 0.26
C ALA A 63 -5.33 -4.86 1.13
N SER A 64 -4.89 -4.45 2.32
CA SER A 64 -5.65 -3.55 3.18
C SER A 64 -4.78 -2.37 3.57
N GLY A 65 -5.32 -1.16 3.47
CA GLY A 65 -4.59 0.05 3.86
C GLY A 65 -5.47 1.00 4.66
N GLY A 66 -4.94 1.55 5.73
CA GLY A 66 -5.70 2.49 6.54
C GLY A 66 -6.19 3.70 5.76
N ILE A 67 -5.45 4.12 4.72
CA ILE A 67 -5.85 5.17 3.78
C ILE A 67 -6.12 4.56 2.40
N VAL A 68 -5.16 3.91 1.77
CA VAL A 68 -5.28 3.31 0.44
C VAL A 68 -4.93 1.83 0.52
N ALA A 69 -5.78 0.94 0.00
CA ALA A 69 -5.43 -0.48 0.02
C ALA A 69 -4.41 -0.83 -1.05
N GLN A 70 -4.64 -0.44 -2.28
CA GLN A 70 -3.77 -0.78 -3.39
C GLN A 70 -3.61 0.36 -4.39
N LEU A 71 -2.38 0.57 -4.85
CA LEU A 71 -2.08 1.27 -6.08
C LEU A 71 -1.82 0.23 -7.18
N TYR A 72 -2.63 0.26 -8.22
CA TYR A 72 -2.66 -0.76 -9.27
C TYR A 72 -2.54 -0.14 -10.66
N HIS A 73 -1.72 -0.71 -11.53
CA HIS A 73 -1.51 -0.20 -12.89
C HIS A 73 -1.15 1.29 -12.95
N ALA A 74 -0.17 1.68 -12.15
CA ALA A 74 0.33 3.04 -12.24
C ALA A 74 0.89 3.35 -13.63
N ASN A 75 0.43 4.45 -14.22
CA ASN A 75 0.85 4.89 -15.54
C ASN A 75 2.21 5.59 -15.51
N GLU A 76 2.92 5.53 -16.62
CA GLU A 76 4.20 6.21 -16.81
C GLU A 76 4.11 7.72 -16.56
N ASN A 77 5.19 8.27 -16.01
CA ASN A 77 5.36 9.70 -15.74
C ASN A 77 4.34 10.32 -14.77
N ASN A 78 3.53 9.49 -14.11
CA ASN A 78 2.58 9.98 -13.13
C ASN A 78 3.16 10.01 -11.71
N GLU A 79 2.60 10.90 -10.91
CA GLU A 79 2.90 11.03 -9.50
C GLU A 79 1.67 10.64 -8.68
N TYR A 80 1.89 9.83 -7.66
CA TYR A 80 0.88 9.35 -6.74
C TYR A 80 1.30 9.82 -5.35
N ASN A 81 0.54 10.74 -4.79
CA ASN A 81 0.90 11.40 -3.55
C ASN A 81 -0.11 11.08 -2.45
N ILE A 82 0.38 10.58 -1.31
CA ILE A 82 -0.39 10.42 -0.07
C ILE A 82 0.30 11.30 0.96
N ILE A 83 -0.35 12.42 1.34
CA ILE A 83 0.30 13.48 2.11
C ILE A 83 -0.54 13.81 3.36
N SER A 84 0.11 13.89 4.51
CA SER A 84 -0.51 14.30 5.77
C SER A 84 -1.78 13.53 6.09
N CYS A 85 -1.79 12.23 5.79
CA CYS A 85 -2.91 11.34 6.07
C CYS A 85 -2.67 10.56 7.36
N GLU A 86 -3.75 10.30 8.10
CA GLU A 86 -3.67 9.68 9.42
C GLU A 86 -4.62 8.47 9.49
N ASN A 87 -4.11 7.34 9.97
CA ASN A 87 -4.92 6.17 10.27
C ASN A 87 -4.97 5.92 11.78
N TYR A 88 -6.16 5.83 12.32
CA TYR A 88 -6.46 5.46 13.71
C TYR A 88 -7.30 4.19 13.81
N GLY A 89 -7.75 3.66 12.68
CA GLY A 89 -8.51 2.42 12.60
C GLY A 89 -7.61 1.18 12.59
N SER A 90 -7.98 0.16 13.32
CA SER A 90 -7.29 -1.13 13.27
C SER A 90 -7.63 -1.91 12.01
N ILE A 91 -6.68 -2.72 11.54
CA ILE A 91 -6.80 -3.50 10.32
C ILE A 91 -6.72 -4.98 10.68
N TYR A 92 -7.79 -5.71 10.41
CA TYR A 92 -7.87 -7.15 10.64
C TYR A 92 -8.10 -7.85 9.31
N LYS A 93 -7.08 -8.53 8.85
CA LYS A 93 -7.14 -9.30 7.60
C LYS A 93 -6.89 -10.76 7.87
N SER A 94 -7.96 -11.57 7.80
CA SER A 94 -7.88 -13.02 7.96
C SER A 94 -7.93 -13.72 6.61
N ALA A 95 -7.17 -14.82 6.46
CA ALA A 95 -7.39 -15.74 5.37
C ALA A 95 -8.68 -16.52 5.62
N GLY A 96 -9.49 -16.68 4.60
CA GLY A 96 -10.48 -17.75 4.57
C GLY A 96 -9.76 -19.11 4.59
N SER A 97 -10.46 -20.15 5.00
CA SER A 97 -9.91 -21.52 5.04
C SER A 97 -9.41 -21.95 3.66
N GLY A 98 -8.10 -22.10 3.50
CA GLY A 98 -7.45 -22.61 2.29
C GLY A 98 -6.66 -21.61 1.46
N GLY A 99 -6.59 -20.33 1.85
CA GLY A 99 -5.87 -19.32 1.07
C GLY A 99 -4.40 -19.21 1.42
N SER A 100 -3.52 -19.49 0.45
CA SER A 100 -2.08 -19.22 0.51
C SER A 100 -1.70 -17.87 -0.12
N GLY A 101 -2.68 -17.04 -0.49
CA GLY A 101 -2.44 -15.75 -1.15
C GLY A 101 -1.73 -14.75 -0.25
N ALA A 102 -0.78 -14.02 -0.81
CA ALA A 102 -0.12 -12.93 -0.11
C ALA A 102 -1.14 -11.83 0.20
N ASN A 103 -1.31 -11.55 1.47
CA ASN A 103 -2.22 -10.54 1.97
C ASN A 103 -1.42 -9.47 2.68
N ASP A 104 -1.43 -8.27 2.13
CA ASP A 104 -0.63 -7.17 2.63
C ASP A 104 -1.51 -6.19 3.40
N SER A 105 -1.03 -5.77 4.54
CA SER A 105 -1.75 -4.78 5.36
C SER A 105 -0.80 -3.69 5.84
N ALA A 106 -1.22 -2.45 5.69
CA ALA A 106 -0.43 -1.32 6.19
C ALA A 106 -1.30 -0.18 6.72
N GLY A 107 -0.74 0.60 7.62
CA GLY A 107 -1.45 1.74 8.19
C GLY A 107 -1.83 2.80 7.18
N ILE A 108 -1.04 3.01 6.12
CA ILE A 108 -1.30 4.02 5.10
C ILE A 108 -1.57 3.39 3.73
N LEU A 109 -0.60 2.73 3.12
CA LEU A 109 -0.74 2.12 1.79
C LEU A 109 -0.41 0.62 1.84
N GLY A 110 -1.40 -0.22 1.57
CA GLY A 110 -1.28 -1.68 1.67
C GLY A 110 -0.29 -2.27 0.67
N ASN A 111 -0.51 -2.08 -0.62
CA ASN A 111 0.48 -2.49 -1.61
C ASN A 111 0.49 -1.64 -2.88
N ILE A 112 1.55 -1.83 -3.65
CA ILE A 112 1.66 -1.38 -5.04
C ILE A 112 1.87 -2.61 -5.89
N THR A 113 0.99 -2.80 -6.88
CA THR A 113 1.09 -3.88 -7.86
C THR A 113 1.16 -3.29 -9.26
N THR A 114 2.20 -3.61 -9.99
CA THR A 114 2.35 -3.20 -11.39
C THR A 114 2.35 -4.42 -12.29
N TYR A 115 1.63 -4.35 -13.41
CA TYR A 115 1.74 -5.35 -14.46
C TYR A 115 2.89 -4.99 -15.41
N GLN A 116 3.63 -6.00 -15.84
CA GLN A 116 4.50 -5.81 -16.98
C GLN A 116 3.67 -5.66 -18.25
N VAL A 117 3.83 -4.53 -18.92
CA VAL A 117 3.42 -4.43 -20.31
C VAL A 117 4.55 -5.03 -21.14
N SER A 118 4.30 -6.19 -21.74
CA SER A 118 5.20 -6.86 -22.64
C SER A 118 5.51 -5.95 -23.82
N ASN A 119 6.63 -5.27 -23.86
CA ASN A 119 7.23 -4.49 -24.95
C ASN A 119 7.64 -3.06 -24.58
N VAL A 120 7.87 -2.73 -23.34
CA VAL A 120 8.35 -1.38 -23.01
C VAL A 120 9.85 -1.40 -22.79
N SER A 121 10.54 -0.91 -23.77
CA SER A 121 12.00 -0.80 -23.81
C SER A 121 12.56 0.30 -22.94
N ASN A 122 11.97 0.71 -21.90
CA ASN A 122 12.51 1.57 -20.84
C ASN A 122 11.39 1.98 -19.87
N ALA A 123 11.16 1.11 -18.92
CA ALA A 123 10.81 1.48 -17.59
C ALA A 123 9.68 2.52 -17.42
N ASN A 124 8.50 2.00 -17.15
CA ASN A 124 7.42 2.79 -16.53
C ASN A 124 7.94 3.48 -15.27
N ARG A 125 8.39 4.72 -15.41
CA ARG A 125 8.83 5.53 -14.28
C ARG A 125 7.62 6.25 -13.73
N PHE A 126 7.10 5.80 -12.65
CA PHE A 126 6.15 6.58 -11.87
C PHE A 126 6.73 6.86 -10.49
N THR A 127 6.23 7.88 -9.85
CA THR A 127 6.67 8.28 -8.51
C THR A 127 5.53 8.07 -7.52
N VAL A 128 5.83 7.41 -6.41
CA VAL A 128 4.91 7.31 -5.27
C VAL A 128 5.53 8.05 -4.10
N ARG A 129 4.80 8.99 -3.52
CA ARG A 129 5.21 9.72 -2.31
C ARG A 129 4.22 9.47 -1.18
N ILE A 130 4.76 9.07 -0.05
CA ILE A 130 4.04 8.96 1.23
C ILE A 130 4.74 9.90 2.18
N LEU A 131 4.16 11.07 2.41
CA LEU A 131 4.81 12.17 3.12
C LEU A 131 3.98 12.59 4.33
N ASP A 132 4.65 12.84 5.46
CA ASP A 132 4.03 13.39 6.66
C ASP A 132 2.82 12.59 7.16
N CYS A 133 2.79 11.28 6.89
CA CYS A 133 1.69 10.42 7.24
C CYS A 133 1.88 9.74 8.61
N MET A 134 0.76 9.42 9.26
CA MET A 134 0.78 8.81 10.57
C MET A 134 -0.15 7.61 10.66
N ASN A 135 0.38 6.51 11.20
CA ASN A 135 -0.41 5.42 11.76
C ASN A 135 -0.47 5.61 13.26
N GLY A 136 -1.66 5.89 13.78
CA GLY A 136 -1.87 6.45 15.11
C GLY A 136 -1.70 5.46 16.26
N PRO A 137 -1.70 5.97 17.50
CA PRO A 137 -1.62 5.13 18.69
C PRO A 137 -2.88 4.27 18.86
N GLY A 138 -2.68 3.08 19.41
CA GLY A 138 -3.78 2.13 19.65
C GLY A 138 -4.16 1.28 18.43
N VAL A 139 -3.67 1.60 17.25
CA VAL A 139 -3.90 0.80 16.03
C VAL A 139 -3.26 -0.57 16.16
N SER A 140 -3.99 -1.59 15.73
CA SER A 140 -3.47 -2.95 15.57
C SER A 140 -3.63 -3.38 14.12
N ILE A 141 -2.57 -3.91 13.54
CA ILE A 141 -2.58 -4.43 12.16
C ILE A 141 -2.29 -5.91 12.21
N TYR A 142 -3.28 -6.70 11.81
CA TYR A 142 -3.19 -8.15 11.69
C TYR A 142 -3.33 -8.55 10.23
N SER A 143 -2.37 -9.32 9.74
CA SER A 143 -2.36 -9.87 8.39
C SER A 143 -1.86 -11.30 8.40
N ASN A 144 -2.37 -12.16 7.56
CA ASN A 144 -1.79 -13.51 7.40
C ASN A 144 -0.58 -13.57 6.50
N SER A 145 -0.10 -12.47 5.98
CA SER A 145 1.16 -12.41 5.26
C SER A 145 2.01 -11.26 5.79
N MET A 146 1.83 -10.06 5.30
CA MET A 146 2.69 -8.93 5.62
C MET A 146 1.95 -7.86 6.38
N ALA A 147 2.58 -7.30 7.41
CA ALA A 147 2.03 -6.20 8.20
C ALA A 147 3.05 -5.05 8.31
N SER A 148 2.61 -3.83 8.11
CA SER A 148 3.48 -2.67 8.22
C SER A 148 2.77 -1.44 8.78
N GLY A 149 3.55 -0.57 9.41
CA GLY A 149 3.01 0.66 9.97
C GLY A 149 2.60 1.69 8.92
N ILE A 150 3.36 1.83 7.84
CA ILE A 150 3.14 2.86 6.80
C ILE A 150 2.89 2.24 5.43
N PHE A 151 3.83 1.46 4.90
CA PHE A 151 3.74 0.86 3.58
C PHE A 151 4.00 -0.64 3.63
N GLY A 152 3.08 -1.43 3.06
CA GLY A 152 3.13 -2.88 3.15
C GLY A 152 4.08 -3.51 2.13
N PHE A 153 3.70 -3.55 0.87
CA PHE A 153 4.42 -4.35 -0.10
C PHE A 153 4.48 -3.74 -1.51
N LEU A 154 5.64 -3.86 -2.11
CA LEU A 154 5.89 -3.52 -3.50
C LEU A 154 6.03 -4.79 -4.33
N SER A 155 5.04 -5.08 -5.18
CA SER A 155 4.96 -6.29 -5.98
C SER A 155 4.98 -6.00 -7.47
N CYS A 156 5.72 -6.82 -8.22
CA CYS A 156 5.51 -7.01 -9.65
C CYS A 156 4.75 -8.31 -9.85
N ASP A 157 3.56 -8.24 -10.37
CA ASP A 157 2.81 -9.45 -10.67
C ASP A 157 3.29 -10.06 -11.99
N ASN A 158 4.23 -11.01 -11.89
CA ASN A 158 4.70 -11.85 -12.99
C ASN A 158 4.08 -13.25 -12.92
N ALA A 159 2.91 -13.40 -12.30
CA ALA A 159 2.36 -14.70 -11.93
C ALA A 159 2.03 -15.63 -13.11
N TYR A 160 2.13 -15.19 -14.36
CA TYR A 160 1.70 -15.98 -15.50
C TYR A 160 2.73 -16.30 -16.57
N ASP A 161 3.96 -15.81 -16.50
CA ASP A 161 4.95 -16.16 -17.52
C ASP A 161 6.37 -16.32 -16.97
N ASN A 162 6.74 -17.55 -16.72
CA ASN A 162 8.08 -17.95 -16.25
C ASN A 162 9.23 -17.64 -17.23
N ALA A 163 8.99 -16.96 -18.34
CA ALA A 163 9.96 -16.82 -19.41
C ALA A 163 10.45 -15.40 -19.70
N ILE A 164 9.77 -14.34 -19.24
CA ILE A 164 10.18 -12.97 -19.59
C ILE A 164 10.25 -12.08 -18.33
N ILE A 165 11.08 -12.48 -17.41
CA ILE A 165 11.54 -11.58 -16.36
C ILE A 165 12.57 -10.68 -17.02
N LYS A 166 12.36 -9.37 -17.19
CA LYS A 166 13.53 -8.48 -17.27
C LYS A 166 13.29 -7.00 -17.57
N SER A 167 12.10 -6.47 -17.48
CA SER A 167 12.01 -5.02 -17.36
C SER A 167 11.43 -4.68 -15.99
N THR A 168 12.32 -4.45 -15.04
CA THR A 168 11.94 -3.95 -13.74
C THR A 168 11.31 -2.58 -13.88
N PRO A 169 10.03 -2.39 -13.52
CA PRO A 169 9.46 -1.05 -13.54
C PRO A 169 10.25 -0.15 -12.60
N ASN A 170 10.72 0.97 -13.09
CA ASN A 170 11.40 1.98 -12.28
C ASN A 170 10.38 2.74 -11.44
N VAL A 171 9.99 2.19 -10.31
CA VAL A 171 9.22 2.92 -9.32
C VAL A 171 10.16 3.77 -8.49
N LYS A 172 9.96 5.08 -8.51
CA LYS A 172 10.58 5.97 -7.54
C LYS A 172 9.64 6.05 -6.34
N MET A 173 10.06 5.53 -5.20
CA MET A 173 9.30 5.57 -3.97
C MET A 173 9.97 6.48 -2.96
N GLN A 174 9.18 7.31 -2.32
CA GLN A 174 9.63 8.26 -1.32
C GLN A 174 8.71 8.20 -0.11
N ILE A 175 9.23 7.75 1.03
CA ILE A 175 8.52 7.68 2.31
C ILE A 175 9.28 8.59 3.28
N GLU A 176 8.69 9.73 3.63
CA GLU A 176 9.40 10.71 4.43
C GLU A 176 8.54 11.27 5.55
N ARG A 177 9.16 11.55 6.67
CA ARG A 177 8.58 12.15 7.87
C ARG A 177 7.33 11.43 8.36
N CYS A 178 7.26 10.12 8.11
CA CYS A 178 6.14 9.30 8.52
C CYS A 178 6.33 8.76 9.94
N ARG A 179 5.22 8.59 10.66
CA ARG A 179 5.23 8.12 12.03
C ARG A 179 4.31 6.92 12.18
N ASN A 180 4.83 5.86 12.75
CA ASN A 180 4.03 4.69 13.11
C ASN A 180 3.98 4.54 14.63
N TYR A 181 2.79 4.62 15.20
CA TYR A 181 2.53 4.41 16.63
C TYR A 181 1.61 3.20 16.86
N ALA A 182 1.48 2.31 15.88
CA ALA A 182 0.68 1.11 16.04
C ALA A 182 1.08 0.33 17.29
N ARG A 183 0.09 -0.12 18.05
CA ARG A 183 0.31 -0.94 19.24
C ARG A 183 0.82 -2.34 18.89
N TYR A 184 0.25 -2.92 17.84
CA TYR A 184 0.63 -4.25 17.36
C TYR A 184 0.70 -4.29 15.85
N LEU A 185 1.77 -4.92 15.35
CA LEU A 185 1.93 -5.32 13.97
C LEU A 185 2.14 -6.84 13.96
N PHE A 186 1.23 -7.56 13.34
CA PHE A 186 1.30 -9.02 13.26
C PHE A 186 1.16 -9.49 11.80
N GLY A 187 2.14 -10.25 11.34
CA GLY A 187 2.15 -10.86 10.01
C GLY A 187 2.93 -12.18 10.06
N ASN A 188 2.55 -13.12 9.20
CA ASN A 188 3.21 -14.44 9.16
C ASN A 188 4.52 -14.46 8.36
N SER A 189 4.77 -13.45 7.51
CA SER A 189 5.95 -13.41 6.62
C SER A 189 6.85 -12.21 6.91
N PHE A 190 6.40 -11.00 6.61
CA PHE A 190 7.20 -9.80 6.79
C PHE A 190 6.47 -8.78 7.64
N VAL A 191 7.17 -8.24 8.63
CA VAL A 191 6.62 -7.21 9.52
C VAL A 191 7.61 -6.07 9.59
N GLY A 192 7.14 -4.85 9.28
CA GLY A 192 7.97 -3.65 9.30
C GLY A 192 7.30 -2.47 9.98
N GLY A 193 8.03 -1.75 10.81
CA GLY A 193 7.50 -0.56 11.49
C GLY A 193 7.09 0.55 10.50
N ILE A 194 7.84 0.74 9.44
CA ILE A 194 7.57 1.73 8.38
C ILE A 194 7.30 1.02 7.06
N PHE A 195 8.18 0.15 6.64
CA PHE A 195 8.18 -0.50 5.34
C PHE A 195 8.17 -2.02 5.54
N GLY A 196 7.24 -2.73 4.92
CA GLY A 196 7.12 -4.19 5.07
C GLY A 196 8.13 -4.95 4.22
N ALA A 197 7.94 -4.99 2.94
CA ALA A 197 8.84 -5.71 2.03
C ALA A 197 8.76 -5.21 0.58
N ARG A 198 9.80 -5.55 -0.19
CA ARG A 198 9.82 -5.38 -1.65
C ARG A 198 10.33 -6.66 -2.31
N TYR A 199 9.89 -6.93 -3.52
CA TYR A 199 10.47 -8.00 -4.32
C TYR A 199 11.83 -7.57 -4.91
N ASP A 200 12.78 -8.50 -4.95
CA ASP A 200 14.10 -8.26 -5.58
C ASP A 200 13.98 -8.02 -7.08
N GLY A 201 14.84 -7.15 -7.61
CA GLY A 201 14.87 -6.80 -9.04
C GLY A 201 14.38 -5.39 -9.38
N TRP A 202 13.91 -4.64 -8.41
CA TRP A 202 13.51 -3.24 -8.58
C TRP A 202 14.71 -2.30 -8.43
N SER A 203 14.81 -1.32 -9.32
CA SER A 203 15.89 -0.33 -9.25
C SER A 203 15.87 0.42 -7.92
N ASN A 204 17.05 0.81 -7.45
CA ASN A 204 17.33 1.35 -6.12
C ASN A 204 16.75 2.75 -5.84
N ASN A 205 15.54 3.07 -6.30
CA ASN A 205 14.93 4.39 -6.17
C ASN A 205 13.95 4.50 -5.00
N THR A 206 14.13 3.69 -3.95
CA THR A 206 13.33 3.81 -2.73
C THR A 206 14.10 4.62 -1.68
N ILE A 207 13.52 5.71 -1.25
CA ILE A 207 14.03 6.58 -0.18
C ILE A 207 13.09 6.47 1.01
N VAL A 208 13.61 6.08 2.17
CA VAL A 208 12.92 6.15 3.45
C VAL A 208 13.72 7.08 4.33
N ASN A 209 13.18 8.23 4.68
CA ASN A 209 13.90 9.28 5.38
C ASN A 209 13.06 9.90 6.50
N ASP A 210 13.72 10.24 7.60
CA ASP A 210 13.13 10.89 8.77
C ASP A 210 11.81 10.23 9.25
N CYS A 211 11.74 8.90 9.20
CA CYS A 211 10.61 8.13 9.65
C CYS A 211 10.85 7.58 11.07
N TYR A 212 9.77 7.45 11.82
CA TYR A 212 9.83 6.97 13.19
C TYR A 212 8.83 5.84 13.44
N SER A 213 9.32 4.77 14.04
CA SER A 213 8.49 3.68 14.57
C SER A 213 9.11 3.23 15.90
N PRO A 214 8.45 3.49 17.03
CA PRO A 214 8.96 3.03 18.32
C PRO A 214 8.99 1.50 18.32
N SER A 215 10.06 0.93 18.85
CA SER A 215 10.06 -0.46 19.26
C SER A 215 9.23 -0.57 20.54
N PHE A 216 8.06 -1.16 20.47
CA PHE A 216 7.41 -1.59 21.71
C PHE A 216 8.20 -2.80 22.20
N GLY A 217 9.00 -2.59 23.26
CA GLY A 217 9.61 -3.68 23.99
C GLY A 217 8.51 -4.64 24.42
N ASN A 218 8.76 -5.93 24.35
CA ASN A 218 7.90 -6.93 24.94
C ASN A 218 7.57 -6.49 26.36
N GLN A 219 6.33 -6.10 26.58
CA GLN A 219 5.81 -6.07 27.95
C GLN A 219 5.39 -7.51 28.22
N ASP A 220 6.31 -8.23 28.87
CA ASP A 220 6.06 -9.52 29.48
C ASP A 220 4.87 -9.45 30.47
#